data_684c74d5c5fc43e1e78d76731046c102
#
_entry.id   684c74d5c5fc43e1e78d76731046c102
#
_cell.length_a   1.000
_cell.length_b   1.000
_cell.length_c   1.000
_cell.angle_alpha   90.00
_cell.angle_beta   90.00
_cell.angle_gamma   90.00
#
_symmetry.space_group_name_H-M   'P 1'
#
loop_
_entity.id
_entity.type
_entity.pdbx_description
1 polymer ?
#
loop_
_entity_poly.entity_id
_entity_poly.type
_entity_poly.pdbx_seq_one_letter_code
_entity_poly.pdbx_strand_id
1 'polypeptide(L)'
;SAGTSLGPIAGGDRWGCPDTDGDGWSDLGDAFIHEPTQWRDSDGDGYGDDEFGNRGDACPETRGTSLLDRLGCRDTDGDGWSDPTDNWKAHPHGHADAFPTEALQWKDSDGDGFGDVPLGALRDDCPEVYGLSKRDVQGCIDSNRDGWSNEYGEYAAAIAIMGEDPAASWLTYLVIGLGFIIGAAAALAVRVSRENQELGDELFNAKVSDEEISILAEEDDEKIPDGMIPLSELPPLNPDGTFPELPMPDVGGENDA
;
A
#
# COMPACT_ATOMS: atom_id res chain seq x y z
N SER A 1 7.55 -43.40 2.18
CA SER A 1 8.35 -44.33 2.99
C SER A 1 9.31 -43.49 3.81
N ALA A 2 9.27 -43.62 5.13
CA ALA A 2 10.27 -42.99 5.97
C ALA A 2 11.68 -43.40 5.49
N GLY A 3 12.54 -42.43 5.28
CA GLY A 3 13.93 -42.65 4.94
C GLY A 3 14.73 -43.21 6.14
N THR A 4 15.99 -43.35 5.94
CA THR A 4 16.92 -43.65 7.02
C THR A 4 18.02 -42.62 7.02
N SER A 5 18.26 -42.02 8.18
CA SER A 5 19.23 -40.97 8.35
C SER A 5 20.64 -41.42 8.00
N LEU A 6 21.43 -40.48 7.54
CA LEU A 6 22.85 -40.62 7.22
C LEU A 6 23.69 -40.34 8.48
N GLY A 7 24.85 -41.00 8.60
CA GLY A 7 25.74 -40.69 9.69
C GLY A 7 26.60 -39.44 9.44
N PRO A 8 27.35 -38.96 10.43
CA PRO A 8 28.15 -37.72 10.36
C PRO A 8 29.14 -37.63 9.19
N ILE A 9 29.61 -38.77 8.68
CA ILE A 9 30.55 -38.82 7.53
C ILE A 9 29.80 -38.54 6.20
N ALA A 10 28.48 -38.78 6.14
CA ALA A 10 27.66 -38.64 4.96
C ALA A 10 26.74 -37.37 5.02
N GLY A 11 26.98 -36.50 5.98
CA GLY A 11 26.26 -35.23 6.09
C GLY A 11 25.04 -35.26 7.02
N GLY A 12 24.76 -36.37 7.69
CA GLY A 12 23.70 -36.49 8.70
C GLY A 12 24.24 -36.59 10.13
N ASP A 13 23.37 -36.94 11.08
CA ASP A 13 23.71 -37.04 12.51
C ASP A 13 23.95 -38.49 12.98
N ARG A 14 23.12 -39.45 12.58
CA ARG A 14 23.11 -40.84 13.07
C ARG A 14 22.80 -41.82 11.91
N TRP A 15 23.38 -43.01 12.01
CA TRP A 15 23.13 -44.07 11.02
C TRP A 15 21.83 -44.82 11.29
N GLY A 16 20.96 -44.91 10.29
CA GLY A 16 19.85 -45.83 10.27
C GLY A 16 18.71 -45.54 11.24
N CYS A 17 18.62 -44.33 11.75
CA CYS A 17 17.48 -43.86 12.53
C CYS A 17 16.32 -43.43 11.60
N PRO A 18 15.07 -43.33 12.10
CA PRO A 18 14.00 -42.73 11.33
C PRO A 18 14.36 -41.32 10.83
N ASP A 19 13.99 -41.05 9.60
CA ASP A 19 14.21 -39.83 8.87
C ASP A 19 12.96 -39.60 8.02
N THR A 20 12.09 -38.71 8.47
CA THR A 20 10.73 -38.61 7.95
C THR A 20 10.67 -37.90 6.60
N ASP A 21 11.48 -36.88 6.38
CA ASP A 21 11.49 -36.09 5.15
C ASP A 21 12.59 -36.51 4.16
N GLY A 22 13.61 -37.23 4.64
CA GLY A 22 14.64 -37.85 3.81
C GLY A 22 15.83 -36.95 3.51
N ASP A 23 16.09 -35.96 4.33
CA ASP A 23 17.22 -35.02 4.19
C ASP A 23 18.57 -35.62 4.66
N GLY A 24 18.53 -36.73 5.41
CA GLY A 24 19.67 -37.42 5.94
C GLY A 24 19.89 -37.19 7.43
N TRP A 25 19.17 -36.32 8.07
CA TRP A 25 19.16 -36.15 9.52
C TRP A 25 18.07 -37.04 10.14
N SER A 26 18.29 -37.48 11.38
CA SER A 26 17.28 -38.29 12.07
C SER A 26 16.20 -37.38 12.68
N ASP A 27 14.96 -37.89 12.72
CA ASP A 27 13.84 -37.18 13.38
C ASP A 27 14.17 -36.68 14.79
N LEU A 28 15.16 -37.25 15.46
CA LEU A 28 15.57 -36.87 16.80
C LEU A 28 16.65 -35.76 16.79
N GLY A 29 17.39 -35.63 15.72
CA GLY A 29 18.46 -34.65 15.54
C GLY A 29 18.05 -33.48 14.63
N ASP A 30 16.89 -33.57 14.06
CA ASP A 30 16.31 -32.61 13.10
C ASP A 30 15.36 -31.67 13.81
N ALA A 31 15.58 -30.38 13.64
CA ALA A 31 14.68 -29.34 14.12
C ALA A 31 13.40 -29.21 13.26
N PHE A 32 13.43 -29.71 12.00
CA PHE A 32 12.38 -29.54 11.00
C PHE A 32 11.99 -30.87 10.33
N ILE A 33 11.61 -31.88 11.09
CA ILE A 33 11.31 -33.27 10.67
C ILE A 33 10.38 -33.46 9.47
N HIS A 34 9.85 -32.44 8.88
CA HIS A 34 8.98 -32.45 7.70
C HIS A 34 9.45 -31.50 6.58
N GLU A 35 10.63 -30.91 6.73
CA GLU A 35 11.15 -29.92 5.80
C GLU A 35 12.55 -30.30 5.32
N PRO A 36 12.70 -31.01 4.21
CA PRO A 36 13.95 -31.62 3.77
C PRO A 36 15.05 -30.64 3.34
N THR A 37 14.81 -29.36 3.47
CA THR A 37 15.79 -28.30 3.18
C THR A 37 16.33 -27.62 4.44
N GLN A 38 15.84 -28.04 5.62
CA GLN A 38 16.22 -27.48 6.90
C GLN A 38 16.35 -28.60 7.94
N TRP A 39 17.40 -28.60 8.74
CA TRP A 39 17.61 -29.60 9.81
C TRP A 39 18.08 -28.99 11.13
N ARG A 40 18.43 -27.71 11.10
CA ARG A 40 19.00 -27.04 12.26
C ARG A 40 18.34 -25.68 12.48
N ASP A 41 18.10 -25.36 13.72
CA ASP A 41 17.62 -24.07 14.22
C ASP A 41 18.50 -23.73 15.44
N SER A 42 19.49 -22.86 15.22
CA SER A 42 20.53 -22.61 16.24
C SER A 42 20.06 -21.71 17.37
N ASP A 43 19.17 -20.78 17.12
CA ASP A 43 18.67 -19.84 18.10
C ASP A 43 17.25 -20.14 18.58
N GLY A 44 16.54 -21.05 17.91
CA GLY A 44 15.26 -21.58 18.35
C GLY A 44 14.08 -20.66 18.04
N ASP A 45 14.13 -19.93 16.93
CA ASP A 45 13.04 -19.03 16.53
C ASP A 45 12.05 -19.64 15.54
N GLY A 46 12.38 -20.80 14.97
CA GLY A 46 11.53 -21.55 14.04
C GLY A 46 11.84 -21.29 12.57
N TYR A 47 12.95 -20.63 12.27
CA TYR A 47 13.57 -20.54 10.96
C TYR A 47 14.83 -21.43 10.93
N GLY A 48 15.12 -21.99 9.75
CA GLY A 48 16.23 -22.94 9.65
C GLY A 48 17.54 -22.27 9.28
N ASP A 49 18.66 -22.77 9.81
CA ASP A 49 19.99 -22.21 9.61
C ASP A 49 20.45 -22.18 8.15
N ASP A 50 19.87 -23.01 7.26
CA ASP A 50 20.22 -22.96 5.84
C ASP A 50 19.49 -21.81 5.14
N GLU A 51 20.21 -20.74 4.84
CA GLU A 51 19.71 -19.56 4.15
C GLU A 51 19.03 -19.87 2.80
N PHE A 52 19.45 -20.96 2.14
CA PHE A 52 18.91 -21.37 0.83
C PHE A 52 17.77 -22.38 0.95
N GLY A 53 17.52 -22.89 2.14
CA GLY A 53 16.40 -23.76 2.45
C GLY A 53 15.06 -23.02 2.46
N ASN A 54 13.97 -23.79 2.53
CA ASN A 54 12.65 -23.22 2.70
C ASN A 54 12.57 -22.51 4.05
N ARG A 55 12.18 -21.24 4.07
CA ARG A 55 12.18 -20.38 5.26
C ARG A 55 13.56 -20.31 5.94
N GLY A 56 14.61 -20.17 5.13
CA GLY A 56 15.97 -20.00 5.63
C GLY A 56 16.13 -18.75 6.48
N ASP A 57 16.83 -18.90 7.60
CA ASP A 57 17.11 -17.82 8.53
C ASP A 57 18.26 -16.95 8.02
N ALA A 58 18.03 -15.67 7.92
CA ALA A 58 19.07 -14.70 7.57
C ALA A 58 19.92 -14.28 8.79
N CYS A 59 19.53 -14.67 10.00
CA CYS A 59 20.19 -14.34 11.26
C CYS A 59 20.35 -15.54 12.22
N PRO A 60 20.91 -16.70 11.80
CA PRO A 60 20.81 -18.00 12.47
C PRO A 60 21.41 -18.09 13.87
N GLU A 61 22.05 -17.05 14.35
CA GLU A 61 22.62 -16.95 15.71
C GLU A 61 21.83 -15.97 16.61
N THR A 62 20.77 -15.33 16.06
CA THR A 62 20.07 -14.24 16.75
C THR A 62 18.58 -14.36 16.54
N ARG A 63 17.91 -14.94 17.51
CA ARG A 63 16.46 -15.15 17.51
C ARG A 63 15.69 -13.92 17.07
N GLY A 64 14.81 -14.06 16.08
CA GLY A 64 14.02 -12.99 15.54
C GLY A 64 12.63 -13.38 15.04
N THR A 65 11.89 -12.41 14.58
CA THR A 65 10.50 -12.57 14.16
C THR A 65 10.21 -11.89 12.83
N SER A 66 11.20 -11.27 12.19
CA SER A 66 11.03 -10.58 10.93
C SER A 66 10.63 -11.52 9.79
N LEU A 67 9.78 -11.01 8.90
CA LEU A 67 9.10 -11.80 7.87
C LEU A 67 9.18 -11.18 6.47
N LEU A 68 9.42 -9.87 6.36
CA LEU A 68 9.18 -9.11 5.13
C LEU A 68 10.46 -8.81 4.35
N ASP A 69 11.59 -8.62 5.05
CA ASP A 69 12.90 -8.35 4.43
C ASP A 69 13.87 -9.52 4.60
N ARG A 70 14.23 -9.86 5.82
CA ARG A 70 15.10 -10.98 6.20
C ARG A 70 14.38 -11.86 7.22
N LEU A 71 14.15 -13.09 6.88
CA LEU A 71 13.49 -14.03 7.79
C LEU A 71 14.34 -14.28 9.03
N GLY A 72 13.72 -14.45 10.19
CA GLY A 72 14.37 -14.87 11.41
C GLY A 72 15.27 -13.80 12.07
N CYS A 73 15.33 -12.59 11.53
CA CYS A 73 16.11 -11.54 12.17
C CYS A 73 15.31 -10.80 13.24
N ARG A 74 16.02 -10.07 14.09
CA ARG A 74 15.40 -9.29 15.14
C ARG A 74 14.43 -8.26 14.55
N ASP A 75 13.24 -8.22 15.12
CA ASP A 75 12.16 -7.29 14.84
C ASP A 75 11.60 -6.85 16.20
N THR A 76 11.87 -5.62 16.59
CA THR A 76 11.61 -5.17 17.96
C THR A 76 10.15 -4.79 18.19
N ASP A 77 9.46 -4.24 17.20
CA ASP A 77 8.09 -3.80 17.34
C ASP A 77 7.05 -4.73 16.71
N GLY A 78 7.51 -5.73 15.94
CA GLY A 78 6.67 -6.79 15.41
C GLY A 78 5.91 -6.43 14.12
N ASP A 79 6.42 -5.48 13.35
CA ASP A 79 5.80 -5.09 12.08
C ASP A 79 6.20 -5.99 10.89
N GLY A 80 7.18 -6.84 11.12
CA GLY A 80 7.69 -7.82 10.15
C GLY A 80 8.96 -7.39 9.43
N TRP A 81 9.42 -6.16 9.60
CA TRP A 81 10.71 -5.69 9.10
C TRP A 81 11.81 -5.89 10.14
N SER A 82 13.02 -6.21 9.69
CA SER A 82 14.13 -6.45 10.62
C SER A 82 14.75 -5.16 11.12
N ASP A 83 15.15 -5.17 12.41
CA ASP A 83 15.95 -4.10 12.99
C ASP A 83 17.24 -3.86 12.18
N PRO A 84 17.72 -2.62 12.08
CA PRO A 84 18.97 -2.31 11.40
C PRO A 84 20.17 -2.86 12.16
N THR A 85 21.22 -3.20 11.42
CA THR A 85 22.52 -3.63 11.93
C THR A 85 23.65 -2.88 11.23
N ASP A 86 24.90 -3.13 11.65
CA ASP A 86 26.06 -2.53 10.98
C ASP A 86 26.16 -2.88 9.48
N ASN A 87 25.71 -4.07 9.11
CA ASN A 87 25.76 -4.59 7.74
C ASN A 87 24.41 -4.50 7.00
N TRP A 88 23.33 -4.20 7.71
CA TRP A 88 22.00 -4.09 7.18
C TRP A 88 21.39 -2.79 7.66
N LYS A 89 21.52 -1.76 6.84
CA LYS A 89 21.16 -0.40 7.19
C LYS A 89 19.66 -0.15 7.03
N ALA A 90 19.13 0.74 7.86
CA ALA A 90 17.80 1.27 7.74
C ALA A 90 17.62 2.12 6.47
N HIS A 91 16.40 2.29 6.02
CA HIS A 91 16.05 3.28 5.02
C HIS A 91 16.51 4.69 5.46
N PRO A 92 16.90 5.56 4.51
CA PRO A 92 16.99 5.36 3.06
C PRO A 92 18.31 4.70 2.59
N HIS A 93 19.23 4.37 3.50
CA HIS A 93 20.57 3.87 3.15
C HIS A 93 20.63 2.34 2.99
N GLY A 94 19.57 1.65 3.26
CA GLY A 94 19.41 0.20 3.19
C GLY A 94 17.94 -0.20 3.12
N HIS A 95 17.64 -1.41 3.58
CA HIS A 95 16.31 -2.00 3.51
C HIS A 95 15.76 -2.43 4.88
N ALA A 96 16.54 -2.26 5.96
CA ALA A 96 16.06 -2.51 7.30
C ALA A 96 15.04 -1.46 7.73
N ASP A 97 14.32 -1.78 8.79
CA ASP A 97 13.37 -0.88 9.42
C ASP A 97 14.04 0.44 9.86
N ALA A 98 13.45 1.55 9.48
CA ALA A 98 13.91 2.88 9.89
C ALA A 98 13.39 3.26 11.29
N PHE A 99 12.35 2.58 11.77
CA PHE A 99 11.65 2.91 13.02
C PHE A 99 11.44 1.68 13.93
N PRO A 100 12.48 1.02 14.44
CA PRO A 100 12.39 -0.28 15.14
C PRO A 100 11.56 -0.31 16.43
N THR A 101 10.83 0.72 16.73
CA THR A 101 9.92 0.84 17.89
C THR A 101 8.52 1.32 17.53
N GLU A 102 8.23 1.46 16.25
CA GLU A 102 7.00 2.07 15.75
C GLU A 102 6.33 1.17 14.69
N ALA A 103 5.65 0.13 15.09
CA ALA A 103 5.05 -0.92 14.24
C ALA A 103 4.12 -0.45 13.10
N LEU A 104 3.91 0.82 12.93
CA LEU A 104 3.16 1.42 11.81
C LEU A 104 4.08 2.16 10.82
N GLN A 105 5.38 2.18 11.08
CA GLN A 105 6.38 2.85 10.25
C GLN A 105 7.60 1.94 10.11
N TRP A 106 8.06 1.74 8.91
CA TRP A 106 9.26 0.94 8.62
C TRP A 106 10.17 1.63 7.60
N LYS A 107 9.66 2.59 6.88
CA LYS A 107 10.37 3.24 5.77
C LYS A 107 10.45 4.75 5.98
N ASP A 108 11.61 5.30 5.68
CA ASP A 108 11.93 6.72 5.66
C ASP A 108 12.71 6.99 4.36
N SER A 109 12.06 7.57 3.36
CA SER A 109 12.65 7.68 2.02
C SER A 109 13.65 8.82 1.89
N ASP A 110 13.49 9.90 2.62
CA ASP A 110 14.38 11.08 2.55
C ASP A 110 15.31 11.23 3.75
N GLY A 111 15.10 10.42 4.80
CA GLY A 111 15.99 10.33 5.95
C GLY A 111 15.82 11.44 6.99
N ASP A 112 14.63 12.02 7.09
CA ASP A 112 14.36 13.13 8.02
C ASP A 112 13.85 12.70 9.40
N GLY A 113 13.51 11.39 9.54
CA GLY A 113 13.03 10.80 10.79
C GLY A 113 11.51 10.79 10.91
N PHE A 114 10.79 11.06 9.83
CA PHE A 114 9.37 10.79 9.69
C PHE A 114 9.17 9.63 8.71
N GLY A 115 8.10 8.86 8.89
CA GLY A 115 7.90 7.62 8.13
C GLY A 115 6.92 7.79 6.98
N ASP A 116 7.23 7.15 5.86
CA ASP A 116 6.46 7.21 4.61
C ASP A 116 5.02 6.68 4.74
N VAL A 117 4.72 5.87 5.77
CA VAL A 117 3.39 5.29 5.93
C VAL A 117 2.41 6.35 6.45
N PRO A 118 1.28 6.58 5.75
CA PRO A 118 0.34 7.66 6.13
C PRO A 118 -0.38 7.44 7.47
N LEU A 119 -0.20 6.25 8.07
CA LEU A 119 -0.81 5.85 9.34
C LEU A 119 0.29 5.75 10.39
N GLY A 120 0.20 6.51 11.46
CA GLY A 120 1.18 6.44 12.55
C GLY A 120 1.47 7.81 13.15
N ALA A 121 2.14 7.80 14.29
CA ALA A 121 2.47 9.03 15.03
C ALA A 121 3.57 9.86 14.35
N LEU A 122 4.47 9.19 13.63
CA LEU A 122 5.61 9.79 12.93
C LEU A 122 5.42 9.79 11.41
N ARG A 123 4.17 9.93 10.94
CA ARG A 123 3.93 9.96 9.49
C ARG A 123 4.61 11.17 8.85
N ASP A 124 5.09 10.99 7.65
CA ASP A 124 5.59 12.04 6.81
C ASP A 124 4.52 12.51 5.81
N ASP A 125 4.30 13.82 5.76
CA ASP A 125 3.40 14.43 4.78
C ASP A 125 4.17 14.81 3.49
N CYS A 126 5.52 14.75 3.50
CA CYS A 126 6.42 15.07 2.38
C CYS A 126 7.49 13.97 2.11
N PRO A 127 7.17 12.70 1.93
CA PRO A 127 8.07 11.54 2.04
C PRO A 127 9.24 11.48 1.03
N GLU A 128 9.34 12.43 0.13
CA GLU A 128 10.41 12.53 -0.88
C GLU A 128 11.29 13.77 -0.64
N VAL A 129 10.98 14.57 0.39
CA VAL A 129 11.57 15.91 0.58
C VAL A 129 11.92 16.12 2.02
N TYR A 130 13.18 15.90 2.38
CA TYR A 130 13.70 16.09 3.74
C TYR A 130 13.20 17.37 4.40
N GLY A 131 12.55 17.26 5.55
CA GLY A 131 11.99 18.37 6.30
C GLY A 131 11.97 18.14 7.81
N LEU A 132 11.73 19.17 8.58
CA LEU A 132 11.75 19.10 10.05
C LEU A 132 10.51 19.73 10.69
N SER A 133 9.48 20.03 9.89
CA SER A 133 8.21 20.56 10.40
C SER A 133 7.46 19.55 11.25
N LYS A 134 6.79 20.01 12.32
CA LYS A 134 6.11 19.17 13.33
C LYS A 134 4.77 19.71 13.79
N ARG A 135 4.42 20.94 13.42
CA ARG A 135 3.28 21.66 14.01
C ARG A 135 2.06 21.71 13.11
N ASP A 136 2.25 21.71 11.82
CA ASP A 136 1.18 21.72 10.79
C ASP A 136 1.17 20.41 10.00
N VAL A 137 2.06 20.28 9.04
CA VAL A 137 2.38 19.06 8.31
C VAL A 137 3.72 18.52 8.81
N GLN A 138 3.86 17.23 8.95
CA GLN A 138 5.09 16.61 9.47
C GLN A 138 6.04 16.27 8.32
N GLY A 139 7.36 16.34 8.56
CA GLY A 139 8.35 15.92 7.60
C GLY A 139 8.52 16.86 6.40
N CYS A 140 7.93 18.04 6.38
CA CYS A 140 8.07 18.99 5.28
C CYS A 140 9.15 20.05 5.56
N ILE A 141 9.59 20.76 4.51
CA ILE A 141 10.65 21.78 4.63
C ILE A 141 10.30 22.85 5.67
N ASP A 142 11.17 23.01 6.64
CA ASP A 142 11.14 24.04 7.68
C ASP A 142 12.49 24.75 7.69
N SER A 143 12.64 25.81 6.89
CA SER A 143 13.91 26.50 6.68
C SER A 143 14.37 27.31 7.89
N ASN A 144 13.45 27.82 8.68
CA ASN A 144 13.73 28.65 9.86
C ASN A 144 13.75 27.85 11.18
N ARG A 145 13.36 26.55 11.14
CA ARG A 145 13.32 25.61 12.26
C ARG A 145 12.40 26.03 13.40
N ASP A 146 11.29 26.67 13.09
CA ASP A 146 10.28 27.05 14.07
C ASP A 146 9.22 25.95 14.30
N GLY A 147 9.29 24.88 13.53
CA GLY A 147 8.43 23.70 13.57
C GLY A 147 7.24 23.79 12.64
N TRP A 148 7.07 24.88 11.91
CA TRP A 148 6.07 25.04 10.87
C TRP A 148 6.70 24.78 9.50
N SER A 149 5.94 24.20 8.58
CA SER A 149 6.40 24.06 7.21
C SER A 149 6.52 25.41 6.51
N ASN A 150 7.40 25.50 5.51
CA ASN A 150 7.60 26.76 4.76
C ASN A 150 6.30 27.27 4.11
N GLU A 151 5.38 26.39 3.75
CA GLU A 151 4.11 26.76 3.11
C GLU A 151 3.18 27.52 4.06
N TYR A 152 3.26 27.23 5.36
CA TYR A 152 2.44 27.87 6.41
C TYR A 152 3.24 28.78 7.34
N GLY A 153 4.55 28.56 7.47
CA GLY A 153 5.41 29.28 8.40
C GLY A 153 5.62 30.77 8.06
N GLU A 154 5.54 31.15 6.79
CA GLU A 154 5.61 32.56 6.39
C GLU A 154 4.44 33.38 6.94
N TYR A 155 3.26 32.75 7.08
CA TYR A 155 2.10 33.42 7.71
C TYR A 155 2.25 33.54 9.23
N ALA A 156 2.82 32.52 9.88
CA ALA A 156 3.05 32.56 11.35
C ALA A 156 4.13 33.58 11.73
N ALA A 157 5.21 33.67 10.94
CA ALA A 157 6.26 34.68 11.13
C ALA A 157 5.73 36.12 10.90
N ALA A 158 4.87 36.30 9.90
CA ALA A 158 4.23 37.62 9.67
C ALA A 158 3.33 38.02 10.84
N ILE A 159 2.62 37.06 11.46
CA ILE A 159 1.80 37.33 12.65
C ILE A 159 2.68 37.63 13.88
N ALA A 160 3.82 36.94 14.05
CA ALA A 160 4.73 37.15 15.17
C ALA A 160 5.48 38.50 15.07
N ILE A 161 5.78 38.96 13.86
CA ILE A 161 6.41 40.31 13.65
C ILE A 161 5.39 41.42 13.86
N MET A 162 4.10 41.15 13.75
CA MET A 162 3.03 42.12 14.07
C MET A 162 2.67 42.15 15.56
N GLY A 163 3.47 41.48 16.43
CA GLY A 163 3.26 41.42 17.86
C GLY A 163 3.38 42.78 18.56
N GLU A 164 2.31 43.13 19.26
CA GLU A 164 2.25 43.98 20.45
C GLU A 164 2.48 45.48 20.27
N ASP A 165 1.69 46.13 19.40
CA ASP A 165 1.30 47.50 19.67
C ASP A 165 -0.21 47.56 19.96
N PRO A 166 -0.62 47.79 21.23
CA PRO A 166 -2.05 47.78 21.60
C PRO A 166 -2.86 48.89 20.94
N ALA A 167 -2.22 49.86 20.29
CA ALA A 167 -2.87 50.91 19.54
C ALA A 167 -3.14 50.56 18.08
N ALA A 168 -2.45 49.53 17.53
CA ALA A 168 -2.62 49.10 16.14
C ALA A 168 -3.57 47.88 15.98
N SER A 169 -3.99 47.30 17.10
CA SER A 169 -4.67 46.00 17.10
C SER A 169 -5.99 45.96 16.30
N TRP A 170 -6.75 47.03 16.32
CA TRP A 170 -8.03 47.08 15.58
C TRP A 170 -7.85 47.19 14.06
N LEU A 171 -6.81 47.89 13.60
CA LEU A 171 -6.47 48.03 12.18
C LEU A 171 -5.95 46.70 11.64
N THR A 172 -5.18 45.96 12.44
CA THR A 172 -4.65 44.64 12.09
C THR A 172 -5.80 43.61 11.96
N TYR A 173 -6.75 43.63 12.92
CA TYR A 173 -7.95 42.80 12.83
C TYR A 173 -8.85 43.16 11.62
N LEU A 174 -8.89 44.45 11.25
CA LEU A 174 -9.63 44.89 10.06
C LEU A 174 -8.97 44.43 8.76
N VAL A 175 -7.62 44.51 8.66
CA VAL A 175 -6.88 44.07 7.48
C VAL A 175 -6.94 42.53 7.34
N ILE A 176 -6.76 41.79 8.45
CA ILE A 176 -6.90 40.32 8.47
C ILE A 176 -8.34 39.93 8.14
N GLY A 177 -9.33 40.59 8.75
CA GLY A 177 -10.75 40.35 8.47
C GLY A 177 -11.12 40.62 7.02
N LEU A 178 -10.61 41.70 6.41
CA LEU A 178 -10.81 42.03 5.00
C LEU A 178 -10.10 40.99 4.10
N GLY A 179 -8.90 40.54 4.47
CA GLY A 179 -8.15 39.51 3.77
C GLY A 179 -8.92 38.16 3.74
N PHE A 180 -9.49 37.76 4.89
CA PHE A 180 -10.34 36.58 4.98
C PHE A 180 -11.62 36.72 4.12
N ILE A 181 -12.25 37.87 4.13
CA ILE A 181 -13.47 38.10 3.30
C ILE A 181 -13.14 38.06 1.81
N ILE A 182 -12.02 38.69 1.42
CA ILE A 182 -11.56 38.66 0.01
C ILE A 182 -11.15 37.25 -0.40
N GLY A 183 -10.42 36.52 0.44
CA GLY A 183 -10.01 35.14 0.23
C GLY A 183 -11.23 34.19 0.13
N ALA A 184 -12.19 34.33 1.03
CA ALA A 184 -13.43 33.57 0.99
C ALA A 184 -14.28 33.87 -0.26
N ALA A 185 -14.35 35.14 -0.64
CA ALA A 185 -15.06 35.56 -1.87
C ALA A 185 -14.36 35.03 -3.13
N ALA A 186 -13.03 35.04 -3.19
CA ALA A 186 -12.26 34.47 -4.29
C ALA A 186 -12.43 32.95 -4.36
N ALA A 187 -12.38 32.25 -3.22
CA ALA A 187 -12.61 30.80 -3.15
C ALA A 187 -14.04 30.43 -3.59
N LEU A 188 -15.04 31.22 -3.17
CA LEU A 188 -16.43 31.07 -3.62
C LEU A 188 -16.58 31.31 -5.12
N ALA A 189 -15.91 32.34 -5.66
CA ALA A 189 -15.94 32.62 -7.09
C ALA A 189 -15.30 31.50 -7.92
N VAL A 190 -14.18 30.94 -7.47
CA VAL A 190 -13.53 29.78 -8.11
C VAL A 190 -14.43 28.55 -8.02
N ARG A 191 -15.09 28.32 -6.87
CA ARG A 191 -16.02 27.20 -6.71
C ARG A 191 -17.22 27.32 -7.63
N VAL A 192 -17.87 28.47 -7.67
CA VAL A 192 -19.00 28.73 -8.58
C VAL A 192 -18.58 28.62 -10.04
N SER A 193 -17.37 29.05 -10.39
CA SER A 193 -16.83 28.90 -11.75
C SER A 193 -16.62 27.42 -12.12
N ARG A 194 -16.13 26.59 -11.19
CA ARG A 194 -15.99 25.14 -11.41
C ARG A 194 -17.35 24.45 -11.54
N GLU A 195 -18.30 24.75 -10.64
CA GLU A 195 -19.65 24.20 -10.72
C GLU A 195 -20.34 24.58 -12.03
N ASN A 196 -20.12 25.80 -12.54
CA ASN A 196 -20.63 26.20 -13.84
C ASN A 196 -19.92 25.52 -15.02
N GLN A 197 -18.63 25.19 -14.90
CA GLN A 197 -17.93 24.39 -15.92
C GLN A 197 -18.41 22.94 -15.93
N GLU A 198 -18.57 22.32 -14.77
CA GLU A 198 -19.09 20.95 -14.65
C GLU A 198 -20.51 20.85 -15.21
N LEU A 199 -21.39 21.82 -14.91
CA LEU A 199 -22.75 21.91 -15.53
C LEU A 199 -22.71 22.12 -17.05
N GLY A 200 -21.75 22.91 -17.55
CA GLY A 200 -21.53 23.10 -18.97
C GLY A 200 -21.09 21.83 -19.69
N ASP A 201 -20.17 21.09 -19.06
CA ASP A 201 -19.67 19.83 -19.59
C ASP A 201 -20.72 18.71 -19.52
N GLU A 202 -21.55 18.66 -18.46
CA GLU A 202 -22.68 17.73 -18.37
C GLU A 202 -23.75 18.03 -19.44
N LEU A 203 -24.07 19.30 -19.66
CA LEU A 203 -25.02 19.72 -20.72
C LEU A 203 -24.46 19.45 -22.12
N PHE A 204 -23.16 19.65 -22.33
CA PHE A 204 -22.50 19.34 -23.59
C PHE A 204 -22.51 17.83 -23.86
N ASN A 205 -22.15 17.02 -22.87
CA ASN A 205 -22.13 15.56 -22.98
C ASN A 205 -23.54 14.98 -23.15
N ALA A 206 -24.56 15.54 -22.48
CA ALA A 206 -25.95 15.15 -22.67
C ALA A 206 -26.41 15.46 -24.10
N LYS A 207 -26.05 16.63 -24.64
CA LYS A 207 -26.40 17.00 -25.99
C LYS A 207 -25.69 16.17 -27.06
N VAL A 208 -24.41 15.81 -26.82
CA VAL A 208 -23.64 14.91 -27.70
C VAL A 208 -24.25 13.51 -27.68
N SER A 209 -24.66 13.00 -26.48
CA SER A 209 -25.29 11.68 -26.38
C SER A 209 -26.64 11.61 -27.09
N ASP A 210 -27.45 12.70 -27.06
CA ASP A 210 -28.70 12.77 -27.79
C ASP A 210 -28.49 12.80 -29.31
N GLU A 211 -27.42 13.47 -29.76
CA GLU A 211 -27.05 13.51 -31.19
C GLU A 211 -26.48 12.14 -31.66
N GLU A 212 -25.68 11.45 -30.87
CA GLU A 212 -25.23 10.06 -31.14
C GLU A 212 -26.39 9.07 -31.15
N ILE A 213 -27.34 9.19 -30.22
CA ILE A 213 -28.52 8.33 -30.17
C ILE A 213 -29.41 8.56 -31.44
N SER A 214 -29.51 9.79 -31.92
CA SER A 214 -30.26 10.06 -33.15
C SER A 214 -29.58 9.50 -34.41
N ILE A 215 -28.25 9.51 -34.47
CA ILE A 215 -27.47 8.92 -35.57
C ILE A 215 -27.57 7.39 -35.54
N LEU A 216 -27.50 6.77 -34.35
CA LEU A 216 -27.64 5.32 -34.18
C LEU A 216 -29.08 4.83 -34.47
N ALA A 217 -30.08 5.67 -34.28
CA ALA A 217 -31.47 5.34 -34.58
C ALA A 217 -31.79 5.36 -36.09
N GLU A 218 -30.96 5.99 -36.92
CA GLU A 218 -31.13 6.02 -38.39
C GLU A 218 -30.38 4.88 -39.11
N GLU A 219 -29.47 4.13 -38.41
CA GLU A 219 -28.70 3.00 -39.00
C GLU A 219 -29.31 1.59 -38.78
N ASP A 220 -30.44 1.47 -38.07
CA ASP A 220 -31.03 0.17 -37.69
C ASP A 220 -31.99 -0.44 -38.74
N ASP A 221 -31.74 -0.25 -40.04
CA ASP A 221 -32.32 -1.08 -41.10
C ASP A 221 -31.40 -2.24 -41.55
N GLU A 222 -30.31 -2.51 -40.79
CA GLU A 222 -29.46 -3.67 -41.08
C GLU A 222 -30.06 -4.93 -40.43
N LYS A 223 -30.53 -5.80 -41.28
CA LYS A 223 -31.15 -7.10 -41.01
C LYS A 223 -30.37 -7.90 -39.97
N ILE A 224 -30.93 -7.98 -38.77
CA ILE A 224 -30.39 -8.82 -37.70
C ILE A 224 -30.20 -10.26 -38.22
N PRO A 225 -29.00 -10.88 -38.11
CA PRO A 225 -28.79 -12.24 -38.54
C PRO A 225 -29.72 -13.22 -37.80
N ASP A 226 -30.26 -14.18 -38.53
CA ASP A 226 -31.15 -15.22 -37.96
C ASP A 226 -30.51 -15.88 -36.72
N GLY A 227 -31.15 -15.72 -35.57
CA GLY A 227 -30.68 -16.30 -34.30
C GLY A 227 -30.19 -15.29 -33.23
N MET A 228 -30.13 -13.99 -33.55
CA MET A 228 -29.86 -12.98 -32.53
C MET A 228 -31.17 -12.36 -32.01
N ILE A 229 -31.23 -12.21 -30.68
CA ILE A 229 -32.35 -11.56 -30.01
C ILE A 229 -32.07 -10.05 -29.94
N PRO A 230 -32.97 -9.18 -30.41
CA PRO A 230 -32.77 -7.73 -30.30
C PRO A 230 -32.68 -7.29 -28.83
N LEU A 231 -31.87 -6.27 -28.56
CA LEU A 231 -31.63 -5.74 -27.20
C LEU A 231 -32.93 -5.37 -26.46
N SER A 232 -33.97 -4.99 -27.20
CA SER A 232 -35.28 -4.62 -26.66
C SER A 232 -36.09 -5.80 -26.13
N GLU A 233 -35.71 -7.04 -26.47
CA GLU A 233 -36.39 -8.27 -26.06
C GLU A 233 -35.60 -9.05 -24.95
N LEU A 234 -34.47 -8.52 -24.50
CA LEU A 234 -33.72 -9.14 -23.40
C LEU A 234 -34.50 -8.98 -22.08
N PRO A 235 -34.62 -10.06 -21.31
CA PRO A 235 -35.23 -9.97 -19.99
C PRO A 235 -34.42 -9.10 -19.04
N PRO A 236 -35.04 -8.42 -18.08
CA PRO A 236 -34.33 -7.60 -17.11
C PRO A 236 -33.37 -8.47 -16.27
N LEU A 237 -32.25 -7.86 -15.88
CA LEU A 237 -31.25 -8.49 -15.00
C LEU A 237 -31.87 -8.91 -13.68
N ASN A 238 -31.40 -10.02 -13.13
CA ASN A 238 -31.69 -10.46 -11.79
C ASN A 238 -31.23 -9.41 -10.75
N PRO A 239 -31.78 -9.40 -9.54
CA PRO A 239 -31.37 -8.46 -8.48
C PRO A 239 -29.90 -8.55 -8.06
N ASP A 240 -29.22 -9.64 -8.41
CA ASP A 240 -27.79 -9.88 -8.17
C ASP A 240 -26.88 -9.42 -9.34
N GLY A 241 -27.47 -8.83 -10.38
CA GLY A 241 -26.75 -8.34 -11.56
C GLY A 241 -26.41 -9.40 -12.61
N THR A 242 -26.94 -10.61 -12.49
CA THR A 242 -26.74 -11.68 -13.48
C THR A 242 -27.86 -11.71 -14.51
N PHE A 243 -27.58 -12.23 -15.73
CA PHE A 243 -28.62 -12.49 -16.70
C PHE A 243 -29.35 -13.79 -16.37
N PRO A 244 -30.69 -13.85 -16.53
CA PRO A 244 -31.42 -15.12 -16.45
C PRO A 244 -30.93 -16.08 -17.53
N GLU A 245 -30.85 -17.38 -17.21
CA GLU A 245 -30.48 -18.40 -18.18
C GLU A 245 -31.47 -18.42 -19.34
N LEU A 246 -30.99 -18.09 -20.53
CA LEU A 246 -31.78 -18.20 -21.76
C LEU A 246 -31.90 -19.68 -22.15
N PRO A 247 -33.08 -20.15 -22.58
CA PRO A 247 -33.23 -21.52 -23.05
C PRO A 247 -32.36 -21.70 -24.29
N MET A 248 -31.45 -22.65 -24.23
CA MET A 248 -30.59 -23.03 -25.36
C MET A 248 -31.47 -23.53 -26.53
N PRO A 249 -31.21 -23.08 -27.75
CA PRO A 249 -31.93 -23.60 -28.90
C PRO A 249 -31.66 -25.10 -29.01
N ASP A 250 -32.74 -25.83 -29.21
CA ASP A 250 -32.72 -27.29 -29.38
C ASP A 250 -31.92 -27.62 -30.66
N VAL A 251 -30.69 -27.99 -30.51
CA VAL A 251 -29.87 -28.51 -31.63
C VAL A 251 -30.39 -29.90 -31.95
N GLY A 252 -31.41 -29.95 -32.79
CA GLY A 252 -31.95 -31.18 -33.34
C GLY A 252 -30.82 -32.00 -33.95
N GLY A 253 -30.53 -33.12 -33.31
CA GLY A 253 -29.61 -34.12 -33.85
C GLY A 253 -30.21 -34.76 -35.09
N GLU A 254 -29.71 -34.44 -36.24
CA GLU A 254 -29.84 -35.27 -37.43
C GLU A 254 -28.86 -36.44 -37.30
N ASN A 255 -29.40 -37.57 -36.85
CA ASN A 255 -28.83 -38.87 -37.13
C ASN A 255 -29.25 -39.26 -38.53
N ASP A 256 -28.36 -39.22 -39.50
CA ASP A 256 -28.50 -39.95 -40.73
C ASP A 256 -27.37 -40.96 -40.90
N ALA A 257 -27.83 -42.15 -41.29
CA ALA A 257 -27.26 -43.48 -41.42
C ALA A 257 -25.99 -43.63 -42.28
#